data_4caa3939e284876a1ed1ff4e01d19f43
#
_entry.id   4caa3939e284876a1ed1ff4e01d19f43
#
_cell.length_a   1.000
_cell.length_b   1.000
_cell.length_c   1.000
_cell.angle_alpha   90.00
_cell.angle_beta   90.00
_cell.angle_gamma   90.00
#
_symmetry.space_group_name_H-M   'P 1'
#
loop_
_entity.id
_entity.type
_entity.pdbx_description
1 polymer ?
#
loop_
_entity_poly.entity_id
_entity_poly.type
_entity_poly.pdbx_seq_one_letter_code
_entity_poly.pdbx_strand_id
1 'polypeptide(L)'
;MSIEKIKVESRQELEQMIAKEINQVEKELEVICSNVPINDKTTLDVLCHDSNGQLVILQLNVNENDIMLLLGIQSLDYVDKFKSFLKATYNKHKIDDKERPRLILIAPSFSDALRRAVESMKGIRVDLY
;
A
#
# COMPACT_ATOMS: atom_id res chain seq x y z
N MET A 1 -5.92 6.02 13.77
CA MET A 1 -6.08 4.81 12.97
C MET A 1 -7.30 4.02 13.41
N SER A 2 -8.04 3.49 12.47
CA SER A 2 -9.35 2.90 12.72
C SER A 2 -9.41 1.37 12.60
N ILE A 3 -8.32 0.73 12.22
CA ILE A 3 -8.29 -0.74 12.10
C ILE A 3 -8.06 -1.35 13.47
N GLU A 4 -8.99 -2.20 13.88
CA GLU A 4 -8.83 -2.96 15.12
C GLU A 4 -7.78 -4.05 14.92
N LYS A 5 -7.02 -4.35 15.99
CA LYS A 5 -6.09 -5.46 15.97
C LYS A 5 -6.88 -6.75 15.98
N ILE A 6 -6.88 -7.43 14.85
CA ILE A 6 -7.49 -8.73 14.69
C ILE A 6 -6.37 -9.75 14.51
N LYS A 7 -6.51 -10.91 15.13
CA LYS A 7 -5.54 -11.98 14.95
C LYS A 7 -5.73 -12.58 13.56
N VAL A 8 -4.75 -12.34 12.70
CA VAL A 8 -4.74 -12.85 11.33
C VAL A 8 -3.57 -13.81 11.19
N GLU A 9 -3.83 -15.00 10.69
CA GLU A 9 -2.83 -16.06 10.65
C GLU A 9 -2.08 -16.13 9.32
N SER A 10 -2.68 -15.62 8.24
CA SER A 10 -2.04 -15.64 6.93
C SER A 10 -2.13 -14.29 6.25
N ARG A 11 -1.15 -14.02 5.39
CA ARG A 11 -1.12 -12.82 4.58
C ARG A 11 -2.33 -12.74 3.63
N GLN A 12 -2.73 -13.87 3.07
CA GLN A 12 -3.88 -13.93 2.17
C GLN A 12 -5.17 -13.54 2.89
N GLU A 13 -5.34 -14.02 4.13
CA GLU A 13 -6.49 -13.67 4.95
C GLU A 13 -6.50 -12.17 5.27
N LEU A 14 -5.34 -11.61 5.63
CA LEU A 14 -5.21 -10.18 5.88
C LEU A 14 -5.55 -9.36 4.63
N GLU A 15 -5.06 -9.77 3.48
CA GLU A 15 -5.34 -9.11 2.22
C GLU A 15 -6.82 -9.09 1.89
N GLN A 16 -7.50 -10.22 2.06
CA GLN A 16 -8.93 -10.31 1.81
C GLN A 16 -9.72 -9.42 2.77
N MET A 17 -9.33 -9.40 4.03
CA MET A 17 -9.97 -8.56 5.04
C MET A 17 -9.79 -7.07 4.71
N ILE A 18 -8.57 -6.66 4.37
CA ILE A 18 -8.29 -5.27 4.04
C ILE A 18 -9.03 -4.85 2.77
N ALA A 19 -9.03 -5.69 1.74
CA ALA A 19 -9.74 -5.37 0.49
C ALA A 19 -11.25 -5.22 0.71
N LYS A 20 -11.81 -6.02 1.59
CA LYS A 20 -13.24 -5.97 1.93
C LYS A 20 -13.59 -4.74 2.76
N GLU A 21 -12.69 -4.34 3.66
CA GLU A 21 -12.94 -3.26 4.61
C GLU A 21 -11.98 -2.09 4.40
N ILE A 22 -11.68 -1.80 3.15
CA ILE A 22 -10.72 -0.76 2.80
C ILE A 22 -11.07 0.61 3.40
N ASN A 23 -12.35 0.89 3.57
CA ASN A 23 -12.80 2.17 4.13
C ASN A 23 -12.45 2.33 5.61
N GLN A 24 -12.07 1.25 6.29
CA GLN A 24 -11.57 1.33 7.67
C GLN A 24 -10.11 1.77 7.71
N VAL A 25 -9.36 1.57 6.62
CA VAL A 25 -8.01 2.11 6.50
C VAL A 25 -8.09 3.63 6.28
N GLU A 26 -8.78 4.03 5.22
CA GLU A 26 -9.13 5.42 4.95
C GLU A 26 -10.45 5.46 4.18
N LYS A 27 -11.32 6.40 4.53
CA LYS A 27 -12.69 6.44 4.00
C LYS A 27 -12.80 6.55 2.50
N GLU A 28 -11.82 7.20 1.87
CA GLU A 28 -11.90 7.54 0.45
C GLU A 28 -11.14 6.59 -0.45
N LEU A 29 -10.59 5.51 0.11
CA LEU A 29 -9.84 4.54 -0.68
C LEU A 29 -10.76 3.62 -1.46
N GLU A 30 -10.39 3.36 -2.70
CA GLU A 30 -11.05 2.41 -3.57
C GLU A 30 -9.99 1.45 -4.13
N VAL A 31 -10.25 0.15 -4.04
CA VAL A 31 -9.31 -0.87 -4.50
C VAL A 31 -9.35 -0.98 -6.02
N ILE A 32 -8.18 -0.92 -6.65
CA ILE A 32 -8.03 -1.13 -8.09
C ILE A 32 -7.73 -2.60 -8.39
N CYS A 33 -6.71 -3.15 -7.74
CA CYS A 33 -6.28 -4.53 -7.93
C CYS A 33 -5.42 -4.98 -6.74
N SER A 34 -5.13 -6.27 -6.70
CA SER A 34 -4.31 -6.87 -5.65
C SER A 34 -3.42 -7.96 -6.22
N ASN A 35 -2.40 -8.35 -5.46
CA ASN A 35 -1.47 -9.43 -5.82
C ASN A 35 -0.81 -9.23 -7.18
N VAL A 36 -0.30 -8.03 -7.44
CA VAL A 36 0.39 -7.74 -8.69
C VAL A 36 1.88 -8.08 -8.55
N PRO A 37 2.40 -9.08 -9.29
CA PRO A 37 3.83 -9.36 -9.26
C PRO A 37 4.60 -8.23 -9.95
N ILE A 38 5.61 -7.71 -9.25
CA ILE A 38 6.46 -6.64 -9.75
C ILE A 38 7.74 -7.24 -10.32
N ASN A 39 8.28 -8.23 -9.62
CA ASN A 39 9.45 -8.99 -10.06
C ASN A 39 9.38 -10.38 -9.40
N ASP A 40 10.44 -11.18 -9.55
CA ASP A 40 10.47 -12.55 -9.05
C ASP A 40 10.32 -12.65 -7.53
N LYS A 41 10.62 -11.59 -6.81
CA LYS A 41 10.68 -11.61 -5.34
C LYS A 41 9.66 -10.68 -4.66
N THR A 42 9.06 -9.77 -5.41
CA THR A 42 8.21 -8.73 -4.84
C THR A 42 6.84 -8.74 -5.49
N THR A 43 5.81 -8.74 -4.64
CA THR A 43 4.42 -8.63 -5.07
C THR A 43 3.83 -7.39 -4.43
N LEU A 44 3.13 -6.60 -5.23
CA LEU A 44 2.33 -5.48 -4.74
C LEU A 44 1.05 -6.06 -4.14
N ASP A 45 0.81 -5.84 -2.85
CA ASP A 45 -0.30 -6.49 -2.18
C ASP A 45 -1.66 -5.92 -2.59
N VAL A 46 -1.86 -4.63 -2.40
CA VAL A 46 -3.11 -3.97 -2.78
C VAL A 46 -2.79 -2.60 -3.37
N LEU A 47 -3.37 -2.32 -4.53
CA LEU A 47 -3.28 -1.01 -5.17
C LEU A 47 -4.65 -0.34 -5.10
N CYS A 48 -4.65 0.89 -4.59
CA CYS A 48 -5.85 1.69 -4.41
C CYS A 48 -5.65 3.08 -5.02
N HIS A 49 -6.72 3.86 -5.05
CA HIS A 49 -6.65 5.30 -5.26
C HIS A 49 -7.56 6.01 -4.26
N ASP A 50 -7.27 7.27 -3.98
CA ASP A 50 -8.12 8.08 -3.12
C ASP A 50 -9.12 8.89 -3.97
N SER A 51 -9.92 9.74 -3.33
CA SER A 51 -10.94 10.53 -4.00
C SER A 51 -10.36 11.54 -5.00
N ASN A 52 -9.09 11.90 -4.84
CA ASN A 52 -8.40 12.82 -5.75
C ASN A 52 -7.69 12.09 -6.89
N GLY A 53 -7.71 10.78 -6.87
CA GLY A 53 -7.06 9.96 -7.89
C GLY A 53 -5.60 9.64 -7.61
N GLN A 54 -5.06 10.02 -6.45
CA GLN A 54 -3.70 9.66 -6.07
C GLN A 54 -3.63 8.16 -5.81
N LEU A 55 -2.65 7.49 -6.42
CA LEU A 55 -2.43 6.06 -6.21
C LEU A 55 -1.90 5.81 -4.82
N VAL A 56 -2.42 4.78 -4.19
CA VAL A 56 -2.07 4.39 -2.82
C VAL A 56 -1.74 2.91 -2.82
N ILE A 57 -0.54 2.58 -2.36
CA ILE A 57 -0.07 1.20 -2.28
C ILE A 57 -0.17 0.75 -0.83
N LEU A 58 -0.83 -0.38 -0.61
CA LEU A 58 -0.86 -1.02 0.70
C LEU A 58 0.06 -2.22 0.68
N GLN A 59 1.04 -2.22 1.57
CA GLN A 59 1.93 -3.36 1.79
C GLN A 59 1.59 -3.97 3.14
N LEU A 60 1.32 -5.27 3.14
CA LEU A 60 0.75 -5.97 4.28
C LEU A 60 1.72 -6.97 4.87
N ASN A 61 1.70 -7.13 6.19
CA ASN A 61 2.43 -8.22 6.84
C ASN A 61 1.68 -8.64 8.10
N VAL A 62 1.63 -9.94 8.37
CA VAL A 62 0.96 -10.48 9.54
C VAL A 62 1.84 -10.40 10.80
N ASN A 63 3.12 -10.12 10.63
CA ASN A 63 4.08 -9.97 11.71
C ASN A 63 4.85 -8.66 11.57
N GLU A 64 5.48 -8.21 12.66
CA GLU A 64 6.43 -7.11 12.59
C GLU A 64 7.61 -7.55 11.72
N ASN A 65 7.90 -6.78 10.67
CA ASN A 65 8.96 -7.13 9.73
C ASN A 65 9.46 -5.88 9.02
N ASP A 66 10.71 -5.50 9.29
CA ASP A 66 11.30 -4.27 8.73
C ASP A 66 11.49 -4.34 7.21
N ILE A 67 11.60 -5.56 6.66
CA ILE A 67 11.77 -5.75 5.22
C ILE A 67 10.55 -5.24 4.44
N MET A 68 9.39 -5.18 5.07
CA MET A 68 8.19 -4.68 4.41
C MET A 68 8.34 -3.23 3.92
N LEU A 69 9.15 -2.43 4.60
CA LEU A 69 9.43 -1.07 4.15
C LEU A 69 10.19 -1.09 2.82
N LEU A 70 11.21 -1.93 2.72
CA LEU A 70 11.98 -2.07 1.50
C LEU A 70 11.11 -2.55 0.33
N LEU A 71 10.30 -3.57 0.57
CA LEU A 71 9.39 -4.10 -0.44
C LEU A 71 8.34 -3.05 -0.84
N GLY A 72 7.85 -2.29 0.13
CA GLY A 72 6.90 -1.22 -0.12
C GLY A 72 7.49 -0.11 -0.99
N ILE A 73 8.73 0.27 -0.73
CA ILE A 73 9.43 1.30 -1.53
C ILE A 73 9.65 0.79 -2.96
N GLN A 74 9.97 -0.49 -3.14
CA GLN A 74 10.08 -1.07 -4.48
C GLN A 74 8.76 -1.00 -5.24
N SER A 75 7.65 -1.30 -4.55
CA SER A 75 6.31 -1.20 -5.13
C SER A 75 5.98 0.24 -5.50
N LEU A 76 6.35 1.18 -4.63
CA LEU A 76 6.14 2.61 -4.86
C LEU A 76 6.88 3.07 -6.12
N ASP A 77 8.14 2.67 -6.27
CA ASP A 77 8.95 3.00 -7.45
C ASP A 77 8.33 2.44 -8.72
N TYR A 78 7.89 1.18 -8.67
CA TYR A 78 7.24 0.53 -9.80
C TYR A 78 5.98 1.30 -10.22
N VAL A 79 5.11 1.59 -9.26
CA VAL A 79 3.85 2.29 -9.53
C VAL A 79 4.12 3.71 -10.06
N ASP A 80 5.09 4.41 -9.50
CA ASP A 80 5.44 5.75 -9.95
C ASP A 80 5.90 5.74 -11.41
N LYS A 81 6.68 4.74 -11.82
CA LYS A 81 7.15 4.61 -13.20
C LYS A 81 6.05 4.24 -14.18
N PHE A 82 5.07 3.45 -13.75
CA PHE A 82 4.05 2.90 -14.63
C PHE A 82 2.65 3.51 -14.43
N LYS A 83 2.56 4.63 -13.71
CA LYS A 83 1.26 5.21 -13.36
C LYS A 83 0.44 5.65 -14.58
N SER A 84 1.07 6.11 -15.63
CA SER A 84 0.36 6.46 -16.87
C SER A 84 -0.22 5.23 -17.54
N PHE A 85 0.53 4.12 -17.55
CA PHE A 85 0.05 2.84 -18.06
C PHE A 85 -1.12 2.32 -17.20
N LEU A 86 -1.01 2.43 -15.89
CA LEU A 86 -2.06 2.02 -14.97
C LEU A 86 -3.34 2.83 -15.20
N LYS A 87 -3.21 4.12 -15.42
CA LYS A 87 -4.35 4.98 -15.73
C LYS A 87 -5.06 4.53 -17.00
N ALA A 88 -4.31 4.18 -18.03
CA ALA A 88 -4.86 3.70 -19.29
C ALA A 88 -5.51 2.31 -19.14
N THR A 89 -4.88 1.42 -18.36
CA THR A 89 -5.35 0.06 -18.16
C THR A 89 -6.63 0.01 -17.31
N TYR A 90 -6.66 0.79 -16.23
CA TYR A 90 -7.77 0.82 -15.28
C TYR A 90 -8.59 2.10 -15.44
N ASN A 91 -9.06 2.34 -16.66
CA ASN A 91 -9.72 3.60 -17.03
C ASN A 91 -11.08 3.81 -16.37
N LYS A 92 -11.64 2.79 -15.73
CA LYS A 92 -12.86 2.93 -14.94
C LYS A 92 -12.62 3.58 -13.58
N HIS A 93 -11.37 3.61 -13.15
CA HIS A 93 -10.96 4.25 -11.90
C HIS A 93 -10.42 5.64 -12.20
N LYS A 94 -10.67 6.55 -11.28
CA LYS A 94 -10.13 7.91 -11.40
C LYS A 94 -8.69 7.89 -10.89
N ILE A 95 -7.73 7.86 -11.81
CA ILE A 95 -6.31 7.85 -11.48
C ILE A 95 -5.68 9.14 -12.00
N ASP A 96 -5.00 9.87 -11.10
CA ASP A 96 -4.21 11.04 -11.46
C ASP A 96 -2.75 10.62 -11.61
N ASP A 97 -2.25 10.57 -12.83
CA ASP A 97 -0.90 10.14 -13.13
C ASP A 97 0.15 11.25 -12.95
N LYS A 98 -0.27 12.44 -12.52
CA LYS A 98 0.63 13.55 -12.22
C LYS A 98 1.07 13.56 -10.75
N GLU A 99 0.26 12.96 -9.88
CA GLU A 99 0.57 12.86 -8.46
C GLU A 99 1.50 11.69 -8.18
N ARG A 100 2.43 11.87 -7.25
CA ARG A 100 3.25 10.76 -6.77
C ARG A 100 2.39 9.80 -5.96
N PRO A 101 2.57 8.49 -6.12
CA PRO A 101 1.86 7.54 -5.27
C PRO A 101 2.36 7.63 -3.83
N ARG A 102 1.53 7.20 -2.91
CA ARG A 102 1.91 7.08 -1.50
C ARG A 102 1.82 5.64 -1.04
N LEU A 103 2.50 5.34 0.06
CA LEU A 103 2.61 3.98 0.60
C LEU A 103 1.97 3.92 1.98
N ILE A 104 1.19 2.88 2.21
CA ILE A 104 0.66 2.57 3.54
C ILE A 104 1.19 1.18 3.91
N LEU A 105 1.84 1.09 5.07
CA LEU A 105 2.28 -0.18 5.62
C LEU A 105 1.31 -0.61 6.70
N ILE A 106 0.85 -1.86 6.63
CA ILE A 106 -0.10 -2.42 7.59
C ILE A 106 0.52 -3.65 8.23
N ALA A 107 0.68 -3.63 9.54
CA ALA A 107 1.25 -4.72 10.32
C ALA A 107 0.77 -4.62 11.78
N PRO A 108 0.90 -5.70 12.58
CA PRO A 108 0.50 -5.64 13.98
C PRO A 108 1.34 -4.64 14.79
N SER A 109 2.60 -4.46 14.42
CA SER A 109 3.49 -3.49 15.07
C SER A 109 4.62 -3.13 14.13
N PHE A 110 5.34 -2.05 14.46
CA PHE A 110 6.48 -1.55 13.69
C PHE A 110 7.64 -1.32 14.65
N SER A 111 8.85 -1.72 14.25
CA SER A 111 10.05 -1.50 15.04
C SER A 111 10.37 -0.01 15.13
N ASP A 112 11.15 0.38 16.14
CA ASP A 112 11.64 1.76 16.27
C ASP A 112 12.51 2.14 15.08
N ALA A 113 13.32 1.19 14.58
CA ALA A 113 14.16 1.43 13.42
C ALA A 113 13.35 1.78 12.18
N LEU A 114 12.26 1.03 11.93
CA LEU A 114 11.39 1.29 10.80
C LEU A 114 10.67 2.64 10.96
N ARG A 115 10.16 2.94 12.14
CA ARG A 115 9.49 4.22 12.42
C ARG A 115 10.42 5.40 12.17
N ARG A 116 11.66 5.31 12.62
CA ARG A 116 12.66 6.35 12.41
C ARG A 116 13.04 6.50 10.94
N ALA A 117 13.15 5.39 10.23
CA ALA A 117 13.42 5.42 8.80
C ALA A 117 12.32 6.16 8.04
N VAL A 118 11.06 5.86 8.35
CA VAL A 118 9.91 6.53 7.74
C VAL A 118 9.91 8.03 8.05
N GLU A 119 10.17 8.41 9.29
CA GLU A 119 10.21 9.81 9.69
C GLU A 119 11.34 10.58 8.99
N SER A 120 12.40 9.89 8.61
CA SER A 120 13.55 10.51 7.94
C SER A 120 13.36 10.66 6.43
N MET A 121 12.36 10.01 5.86
CA MET A 121 12.13 10.07 4.42
C MET A 121 11.53 11.41 4.01
N LYS A 122 12.04 11.96 2.91
CA LYS A 122 11.55 13.19 2.32
C LYS A 122 11.14 12.93 0.88
N GLY A 123 10.08 13.60 0.44
CA GLY A 123 9.58 13.45 -0.92
C GLY A 123 8.78 12.18 -1.17
N ILE A 124 8.63 11.33 -0.16
CA ILE A 124 7.83 10.10 -0.21
C ILE A 124 6.92 10.09 1.01
N ARG A 125 5.63 9.90 0.78
CA ARG A 125 4.67 9.78 1.88
C ARG A 125 4.48 8.31 2.24
N VAL A 126 4.81 7.96 3.46
CA VAL A 126 4.63 6.61 4.01
C VAL A 126 3.84 6.73 5.31
N ASP A 127 2.72 6.05 5.39
CA ASP A 127 1.88 6.00 6.59
C ASP A 127 1.92 4.60 7.18
N LEU A 128 1.92 4.52 8.52
CA LEU A 128 1.95 3.26 9.26
C LEU A 128 0.61 3.02 9.95
N TYR A 129 0.02 1.87 9.68
CA TYR A 129 -1.28 1.53 10.24
C TYR A 129 -1.23 0.26 11.10
#